data_e3728214037106b2c2dc47a03eb863d7
#
_entry.id   e3728214037106b2c2dc47a03eb863d7
#
_cell.length_a   1.000
_cell.length_b   1.000
_cell.length_c   1.000
_cell.angle_alpha   90.00
_cell.angle_beta   90.00
_cell.angle_gamma   90.00
#
_symmetry.space_group_name_H-M   'P 1'
#
loop_
_entity.id
_entity.type
_entity.pdbx_description
1 polymer ?
#
loop_
_entity_poly.entity_id
_entity_poly.type
_entity_poly.pdbx_seq_one_letter_code
_entity_poly.pdbx_strand_id
1 'polypeptide(L)'
;MKYFVTILFLLISIHLSSQTNEYLILEGKIDKYPVVMQLFKTKNPETGGFYYMGNYWYPSQEIPVAVSQEATDDPKTFLVITWEEDESQQEFFSGSFENGTHKGTWTKGNKKLPFELKTVSDARYTKFVYREAERNVKLKTGEEEIAGNSFYGFYLPRDLAFQKEFMQKIDRDYTDFDNWSRMRLKEFEAEYKNEVQEVMKDSPELPSLALNYEFLEEIYPFLNTENYLVMIHSEYQYTGGAHGTSAETFYTYDKRQKKWLEIEDVLNTNQADEINKILDRNLRKKYDIPNGVKLNEPENTIFLAEEISFSHNFSLSKKGITFYYGLYEMTPYVYGFFEFFVPYEDLKHVLKKGFKY
;
A
#
# COMPACT_ATOMS: atom_id res chain seq x y z
N MET A 1 -23.98 -1.49 5.89
CA MET A 1 -23.28 -1.49 4.60
C MET A 1 -21.82 -1.20 4.95
N LYS A 2 -20.97 -2.22 4.90
CA LYS A 2 -19.53 -2.07 5.28
C LYS A 2 -18.74 -1.81 4.01
N TYR A 3 -18.48 -0.55 3.71
CA TYR A 3 -17.58 -0.16 2.64
C TYR A 3 -16.16 -0.24 3.17
N PHE A 4 -15.29 -0.98 2.50
CA PHE A 4 -13.86 -0.88 2.71
C PHE A 4 -13.38 0.35 1.94
N VAL A 5 -13.00 1.38 2.65
CA VAL A 5 -12.23 2.48 2.08
C VAL A 5 -10.81 1.97 1.96
N THR A 6 -10.41 1.61 0.77
CA THR A 6 -9.00 1.46 0.44
C THR A 6 -8.39 2.84 0.61
N ILE A 7 -7.54 2.99 1.61
CA ILE A 7 -6.81 4.24 1.81
C ILE A 7 -5.86 4.35 0.64
N LEU A 8 -6.20 5.22 -0.30
CA LEU A 8 -5.20 5.77 -1.20
C LEU A 8 -4.16 6.42 -0.27
N PHE A 9 -3.00 5.79 -0.12
CA PHE A 9 -1.86 6.38 0.57
C PHE A 9 -1.39 7.57 -0.27
N LEU A 10 -2.15 8.65 -0.24
CA LEU A 10 -1.66 9.94 -0.64
C LEU A 10 -0.66 10.33 0.46
N LEU A 11 0.57 9.82 0.35
CA LEU A 11 1.70 10.47 0.99
C LEU A 11 1.73 11.86 0.38
N ILE A 12 1.11 12.83 1.07
CA ILE A 12 1.27 14.23 0.75
C ILE A 12 2.78 14.45 0.79
N SER A 13 3.38 14.55 -0.39
CA SER A 13 4.80 14.88 -0.53
C SER A 13 4.99 16.30 -0.02
N ILE A 14 5.14 16.41 1.30
CA ILE A 14 5.66 17.64 1.90
C ILE A 14 7.13 17.68 1.48
N HIS A 15 7.41 18.44 0.46
CA HIS A 15 8.75 18.68 -0.07
C HIS A 15 9.60 19.34 1.02
N LEU A 16 10.35 18.54 1.75
CA LEU A 16 11.32 19.05 2.73
C LEU A 16 12.58 18.18 2.70
N SER A 17 13.62 18.79 2.21
CA SER A 17 14.98 18.26 2.23
C SER A 17 15.39 17.80 3.64
N SER A 18 15.95 16.60 3.72
CA SER A 18 16.50 15.93 4.93
C SER A 18 15.48 15.35 5.92
N GLN A 19 14.38 14.76 5.46
CA GLN A 19 13.53 13.97 6.33
C GLN A 19 14.19 12.62 6.65
N THR A 20 14.31 12.29 7.94
CA THR A 20 14.71 10.94 8.35
C THR A 20 13.47 10.04 8.28
N ASN A 21 13.32 9.30 7.18
CA ASN A 21 12.31 8.27 7.06
C ASN A 21 12.86 6.97 7.67
N GLU A 22 12.23 6.52 8.74
CA GLU A 22 12.62 5.29 9.44
C GLU A 22 11.55 4.21 9.24
N TYR A 23 12.00 2.99 8.99
CA TYR A 23 11.15 1.81 9.04
C TYR A 23 11.36 1.08 10.36
N LEU A 24 10.29 0.89 11.12
CA LEU A 24 10.30 0.32 12.46
C LEU A 24 9.43 -0.94 12.50
N ILE A 25 9.94 -1.96 13.21
CA ILE A 25 9.13 -3.09 13.68
C ILE A 25 9.05 -3.00 15.21
N LEU A 26 7.83 -3.07 15.71
CA LEU A 26 7.51 -3.08 17.13
C LEU A 26 6.87 -4.42 17.48
N GLU A 27 7.36 -5.07 18.51
CA GLU A 27 6.74 -6.26 19.09
C GLU A 27 6.27 -6.00 20.51
N GLY A 28 5.15 -6.58 20.87
CA GLY A 28 4.63 -6.48 22.22
C GLY A 28 3.23 -7.05 22.37
N LYS A 29 2.40 -6.36 23.12
CA LYS A 29 1.05 -6.84 23.41
C LYS A 29 0.06 -5.71 23.68
N ILE A 30 -1.21 -6.00 23.41
CA ILE A 30 -2.37 -5.28 23.93
C ILE A 30 -2.97 -6.16 25.00
N ASP A 31 -2.85 -5.76 26.28
CA ASP A 31 -3.17 -6.60 27.46
C ASP A 31 -2.38 -7.93 27.40
N LYS A 32 -3.06 -9.05 27.14
CA LYS A 32 -2.47 -10.39 27.00
C LYS A 32 -2.27 -10.83 25.55
N TYR A 33 -2.72 -10.07 24.57
CA TYR A 33 -2.70 -10.44 23.15
C TYR A 33 -1.41 -9.97 22.48
N PRO A 34 -0.54 -10.88 22.02
CA PRO A 34 0.64 -10.50 21.27
C PRO A 34 0.26 -9.74 19.99
N VAL A 35 0.99 -8.68 19.69
CA VAL A 35 0.85 -7.91 18.46
C VAL A 35 2.22 -7.53 17.90
N VAL A 36 2.30 -7.40 16.60
CA VAL A 36 3.41 -6.81 15.88
C VAL A 36 2.88 -5.61 15.13
N MET A 37 3.64 -4.52 15.12
CA MET A 37 3.31 -3.31 14.39
C MET A 37 4.52 -2.90 13.55
N GLN A 38 4.33 -2.66 12.27
CA GLN A 38 5.33 -2.04 11.41
C GLN A 38 4.92 -0.60 11.13
N LEU A 39 5.87 0.30 11.22
CA LEU A 39 5.63 1.73 11.03
C LEU A 39 6.68 2.36 10.14
N PHE A 40 6.23 3.23 9.27
CA PHE A 40 7.01 4.26 8.63
C PHE A 40 6.92 5.51 9.50
N LYS A 41 8.05 5.97 9.98
CA LYS A 41 8.16 7.15 10.84
C LYS A 41 8.84 8.25 10.07
N THR A 42 8.13 9.33 9.84
CA THR A 42 8.61 10.52 9.12
C THR A 42 8.60 11.72 10.04
N LYS A 43 9.71 12.47 10.09
CA LYS A 43 9.78 13.68 10.92
C LYS A 43 8.95 14.81 10.29
N ASN A 44 8.11 15.47 11.09
CA ASN A 44 7.49 16.72 10.71
C ASN A 44 8.50 17.87 10.93
N PRO A 45 8.94 18.56 9.89
CA PRO A 45 9.95 19.61 10.00
C PRO A 45 9.42 20.89 10.66
N GLU A 46 8.11 21.13 10.61
CA GLU A 46 7.49 22.34 11.16
C GLU A 46 7.35 22.24 12.68
N THR A 47 6.92 21.09 13.18
CA THR A 47 6.63 20.90 14.62
C THR A 47 7.74 20.15 15.34
N GLY A 48 8.61 19.43 14.62
CA GLY A 48 9.60 18.51 15.17
C GLY A 48 9.03 17.19 15.68
N GLY A 49 7.71 17.00 15.60
CA GLY A 49 7.01 15.74 15.87
C GLY A 49 7.23 14.72 14.77
N PHE A 50 6.45 13.63 14.81
CA PHE A 50 6.53 12.54 13.83
C PHE A 50 5.16 12.17 13.30
N TYR A 51 5.12 11.82 12.01
CA TYR A 51 4.03 11.07 11.41
C TYR A 51 4.36 9.59 11.47
N TYR A 52 3.35 8.78 11.74
CA TYR A 52 3.45 7.32 11.67
C TYR A 52 2.38 6.78 10.74
N MET A 53 2.80 5.88 9.85
CA MET A 53 1.90 5.13 8.97
C MET A 53 2.36 3.68 8.95
N GLY A 54 1.47 2.76 8.71
CA GLY A 54 1.85 1.36 8.58
C GLY A 54 0.71 0.40 8.88
N ASN A 55 1.07 -0.73 9.47
CA ASN A 55 0.11 -1.78 9.79
C ASN A 55 0.44 -2.43 11.13
N TYR A 56 -0.56 -2.98 11.80
CA TYR A 56 -0.32 -3.93 12.87
C TYR A 56 -1.06 -5.24 12.60
N TRP A 57 -0.64 -6.31 13.24
CA TRP A 57 -1.28 -7.62 13.13
C TRP A 57 -1.08 -8.46 14.37
N TYR A 58 -1.97 -9.43 14.53
CA TYR A 58 -1.80 -10.50 15.51
C TYR A 58 -0.98 -11.63 14.89
N PRO A 59 0.15 -12.09 15.49
CA PRO A 59 1.01 -13.15 14.93
C PRO A 59 0.31 -14.48 14.63
N SER A 60 -0.85 -14.71 15.25
CA SER A 60 -1.68 -15.89 14.99
C SER A 60 -2.45 -15.84 13.68
N GLN A 61 -2.56 -14.65 13.07
CA GLN A 61 -3.36 -14.42 11.86
C GLN A 61 -2.53 -13.85 10.72
N GLU A 62 -1.63 -12.89 11.01
CA GLU A 62 -0.85 -12.10 10.05
C GLU A 62 -1.72 -11.35 9.03
N ILE A 63 -2.95 -11.00 9.42
CA ILE A 63 -3.83 -10.14 8.64
C ILE A 63 -3.50 -8.69 9.04
N PRO A 64 -3.00 -7.85 8.11
CA PRO A 64 -2.63 -6.48 8.41
C PRO A 64 -3.86 -5.61 8.68
N VAL A 65 -3.76 -4.75 9.68
CA VAL A 65 -4.72 -3.67 9.98
C VAL A 65 -3.98 -2.35 9.79
N ALA A 66 -4.42 -1.57 8.83
CA ALA A 66 -3.78 -0.31 8.50
C ALA A 66 -3.92 0.71 9.65
N VAL A 67 -2.84 1.43 9.91
CA VAL A 67 -2.78 2.47 10.93
C VAL A 67 -2.09 3.71 10.40
N SER A 68 -2.54 4.87 10.85
CA SER A 68 -1.87 6.14 10.58
C SER A 68 -1.96 7.07 11.78
N GLN A 69 -1.16 8.11 11.77
CA GLN A 69 -1.15 9.15 12.78
C GLN A 69 -1.20 10.51 12.12
N GLU A 70 -2.03 11.40 12.65
CA GLU A 70 -1.88 12.83 12.44
C GLU A 70 -0.67 13.35 13.22
N ALA A 71 0.04 14.34 12.66
CA ALA A 71 1.21 14.91 13.30
C ALA A 71 0.89 15.42 14.70
N THR A 72 1.71 15.04 15.66
CA THR A 72 1.66 15.61 17.01
C THR A 72 2.77 16.64 17.18
N ASP A 73 2.51 17.68 17.97
CA ASP A 73 3.52 18.73 18.28
C ASP A 73 4.59 18.25 19.28
N ASP A 74 4.28 17.18 20.02
CA ASP A 74 5.19 16.58 21.00
C ASP A 74 5.84 15.30 20.42
N PRO A 75 7.18 15.27 20.22
CA PRO A 75 7.89 14.12 19.70
C PRO A 75 7.84 12.88 20.60
N LYS A 76 7.36 13.00 21.84
CA LYS A 76 7.17 11.86 22.74
C LYS A 76 5.77 11.29 22.69
N THR A 77 4.83 11.98 22.08
CA THR A 77 3.45 11.51 21.93
C THR A 77 3.38 10.45 20.84
N PHE A 78 2.70 9.35 21.14
CA PHE A 78 2.37 8.29 20.20
C PHE A 78 0.84 8.19 20.12
N LEU A 79 0.30 8.51 18.94
CA LEU A 79 -1.12 8.40 18.64
C LEU A 79 -1.28 7.78 17.26
N VAL A 80 -1.80 6.57 17.19
CA VAL A 80 -2.01 5.84 15.94
C VAL A 80 -3.44 5.34 15.90
N ILE A 81 -4.09 5.50 14.76
CA ILE A 81 -5.50 5.26 14.55
C ILE A 81 -5.69 4.27 13.41
N THR A 82 -6.61 3.31 13.57
CA THR A 82 -7.09 2.51 12.43
C THR A 82 -8.17 3.28 11.68
N TRP A 83 -8.21 3.07 10.36
CA TRP A 83 -9.25 3.65 9.53
C TRP A 83 -10.41 2.68 9.40
N GLU A 84 -11.56 3.08 9.90
CA GLU A 84 -12.82 2.36 9.78
C GLU A 84 -13.92 3.37 9.49
N GLU A 85 -14.84 3.06 8.57
CA GLU A 85 -15.98 3.93 8.27
C GLU A 85 -16.92 4.11 9.46
N ASP A 86 -17.09 3.05 10.24
CA ASP A 86 -17.83 3.09 11.50
C ASP A 86 -16.85 3.52 12.60
N GLU A 87 -16.93 4.77 13.03
CA GLU A 87 -16.10 5.33 14.10
C GLU A 87 -16.11 4.46 15.38
N SER A 88 -17.20 3.72 15.63
CA SER A 88 -17.28 2.80 16.77
C SER A 88 -16.34 1.60 16.64
N GLN A 89 -15.87 1.29 15.43
CA GLN A 89 -14.92 0.23 15.12
C GLN A 89 -13.48 0.72 15.05
N GLN A 90 -13.26 2.02 15.03
CA GLN A 90 -11.91 2.59 15.05
C GLN A 90 -11.15 2.17 16.30
N GLU A 91 -9.87 1.91 16.11
CA GLU A 91 -8.94 1.57 17.18
C GLU A 91 -7.92 2.69 17.33
N PHE A 92 -7.63 3.04 18.59
CA PHE A 92 -6.71 4.10 18.93
C PHE A 92 -5.60 3.54 19.80
N PHE A 93 -4.36 3.79 19.43
CA PHE A 93 -3.19 3.56 20.29
C PHE A 93 -2.70 4.92 20.77
N SER A 94 -3.03 5.28 22.00
CA SER A 94 -2.67 6.57 22.59
C SER A 94 -1.71 6.39 23.75
N GLY A 95 -0.55 7.04 23.70
CA GLY A 95 0.47 6.88 24.73
C GLY A 95 1.72 7.69 24.49
N SER A 96 2.85 7.18 24.94
CA SER A 96 4.15 7.81 24.83
C SER A 96 5.22 6.88 24.26
N PHE A 97 6.24 7.50 23.70
CA PHE A 97 7.46 6.82 23.23
C PHE A 97 8.65 7.24 24.05
N GLU A 98 9.27 6.29 24.76
CA GLU A 98 10.49 6.51 25.52
C GLU A 98 11.42 5.30 25.43
N ASN A 99 12.71 5.54 25.20
CA ASN A 99 13.76 4.52 25.19
C ASN A 99 13.44 3.28 24.32
N GLY A 100 12.90 3.49 23.12
CA GLY A 100 12.54 2.40 22.19
C GLY A 100 11.26 1.65 22.58
N THR A 101 10.51 2.14 23.55
CA THR A 101 9.25 1.54 24.02
C THR A 101 8.10 2.51 23.78
N HIS A 102 7.05 2.01 23.15
CA HIS A 102 5.75 2.66 22.98
C HIS A 102 4.79 2.02 23.97
N LYS A 103 4.18 2.80 24.83
CA LYS A 103 3.23 2.29 25.84
C LYS A 103 2.10 3.27 26.08
N GLY A 104 0.93 2.73 26.39
CA GLY A 104 -0.25 3.56 26.63
C GLY A 104 -1.52 2.74 26.67
N THR A 105 -2.59 3.30 26.13
CA THR A 105 -3.93 2.70 26.11
C THR A 105 -4.38 2.48 24.66
N TRP A 106 -4.73 1.24 24.35
CA TRP A 106 -5.49 0.89 23.18
C TRP A 106 -6.98 1.01 23.48
N THR A 107 -7.74 1.60 22.56
CA THR A 107 -9.18 1.83 22.71
C THR A 107 -9.91 1.40 21.45
N LYS A 108 -11.06 0.70 21.61
CA LYS A 108 -12.03 0.41 20.55
C LYS A 108 -13.43 0.52 21.14
N GLY A 109 -14.22 1.48 20.69
CA GLY A 109 -15.50 1.82 21.32
C GLY A 109 -15.32 2.09 22.83
N ASN A 110 -16.04 1.35 23.68
CA ASN A 110 -15.96 1.48 25.14
C ASN A 110 -14.81 0.63 25.78
N LYS A 111 -14.12 -0.18 24.99
CA LYS A 111 -13.07 -1.05 25.49
C LYS A 111 -11.74 -0.33 25.56
N LYS A 112 -11.07 -0.39 26.72
CA LYS A 112 -9.75 0.20 26.96
C LYS A 112 -8.82 -0.87 27.52
N LEU A 113 -7.64 -1.06 26.90
CA LEU A 113 -6.64 -2.02 27.31
C LEU A 113 -5.26 -1.39 27.31
N PRO A 114 -4.36 -1.75 28.22
CA PRO A 114 -2.97 -1.27 28.15
C PRO A 114 -2.26 -1.91 26.96
N PHE A 115 -1.36 -1.17 26.32
CA PHE A 115 -0.41 -1.73 25.37
C PHE A 115 1.03 -1.38 25.74
N GLU A 116 1.95 -2.27 25.37
CA GLU A 116 3.38 -2.02 25.40
C GLU A 116 4.02 -2.69 24.20
N LEU A 117 4.70 -1.89 23.36
CA LEU A 117 5.39 -2.30 22.16
C LEU A 117 6.85 -1.83 22.21
N LYS A 118 7.79 -2.68 21.83
CA LYS A 118 9.21 -2.37 21.80
C LYS A 118 9.75 -2.48 20.39
N THR A 119 10.57 -1.52 20.00
CA THR A 119 11.31 -1.61 18.74
C THR A 119 12.21 -2.82 18.76
N VAL A 120 12.12 -3.63 17.72
CA VAL A 120 12.95 -4.84 17.55
C VAL A 120 13.79 -4.76 16.29
N SER A 121 15.00 -5.33 16.36
CA SER A 121 15.90 -5.48 15.23
C SER A 121 16.31 -6.96 15.13
N ASP A 122 15.34 -7.77 14.73
CA ASP A 122 15.45 -9.23 14.69
C ASP A 122 15.69 -9.70 13.25
N ALA A 123 16.41 -10.82 13.08
CA ALA A 123 16.70 -11.41 11.78
C ALA A 123 15.45 -12.01 11.09
N ARG A 124 14.36 -12.23 11.83
CA ARG A 124 13.06 -12.63 11.27
C ARG A 124 12.50 -11.58 10.31
N TYR A 125 12.84 -10.32 10.52
CA TYR A 125 12.33 -9.20 9.74
C TYR A 125 13.35 -8.69 8.74
N THR A 126 12.92 -8.52 7.50
CA THR A 126 13.72 -7.86 6.46
C THR A 126 13.97 -6.41 6.87
N LYS A 127 15.23 -5.97 6.78
CA LYS A 127 15.63 -4.58 7.09
C LYS A 127 15.62 -3.75 5.82
N PHE A 128 15.19 -2.51 5.95
CA PHE A 128 15.06 -1.58 4.83
C PHE A 128 15.94 -0.35 5.00
N VAL A 129 16.25 0.28 3.88
CA VAL A 129 16.81 1.63 3.77
C VAL A 129 15.87 2.43 2.87
N TYR A 130 15.57 3.65 3.27
CA TYR A 130 14.82 4.59 2.45
C TYR A 130 15.73 5.28 1.45
N ARG A 131 15.29 5.39 0.21
CA ARG A 131 15.92 6.11 -0.89
C ARG A 131 14.87 6.95 -1.58
N GLU A 132 15.24 8.17 -1.93
CA GLU A 132 14.36 9.06 -2.67
C GLU A 132 15.12 9.78 -3.77
N ALA A 133 14.39 10.15 -4.82
CA ALA A 133 14.88 11.00 -5.89
C ALA A 133 13.71 11.77 -6.49
N GLU A 134 13.92 13.02 -6.84
CA GLU A 134 12.87 13.87 -7.39
C GLU A 134 13.38 14.76 -8.53
N ARG A 135 12.44 15.21 -9.36
CA ARG A 135 12.65 16.20 -10.40
C ARG A 135 11.44 17.13 -10.48
N ASN A 136 11.71 18.43 -10.37
CA ASN A 136 10.74 19.47 -10.70
C ASN A 136 11.20 20.18 -11.97
N VAL A 137 10.37 20.16 -13.00
CA VAL A 137 10.63 20.79 -14.30
C VAL A 137 9.65 21.95 -14.47
N LYS A 138 10.16 23.18 -14.49
CA LYS A 138 9.37 24.40 -14.68
C LYS A 138 9.47 24.89 -16.11
N LEU A 139 8.35 25.19 -16.72
CA LEU A 139 8.25 25.76 -18.07
C LEU A 139 7.39 27.03 -18.03
N LYS A 140 7.55 27.88 -19.01
CA LYS A 140 6.72 29.10 -19.18
C LYS A 140 5.81 28.93 -20.38
N THR A 141 4.53 29.22 -20.18
CA THR A 141 3.51 29.27 -21.22
C THR A 141 2.92 30.70 -21.24
N GLY A 142 3.46 31.56 -22.08
CA GLY A 142 3.14 33.00 -22.01
C GLY A 142 3.68 33.64 -20.74
N GLU A 143 2.79 34.21 -19.92
CA GLU A 143 3.13 34.81 -18.61
C GLU A 143 3.01 33.82 -17.44
N GLU A 144 2.45 32.62 -17.65
CA GLU A 144 2.22 31.64 -16.63
C GLU A 144 3.36 30.63 -16.52
N GLU A 145 3.60 30.11 -15.30
CA GLU A 145 4.54 29.03 -15.03
C GLU A 145 3.75 27.73 -14.80
N ILE A 146 4.19 26.67 -15.48
CA ILE A 146 3.69 25.31 -15.28
C ILE A 146 4.81 24.42 -14.76
N ALA A 147 4.47 23.33 -14.12
CA ALA A 147 5.44 22.41 -13.56
C ALA A 147 5.08 20.95 -13.79
N GLY A 148 6.09 20.16 -14.14
CA GLY A 148 6.04 18.70 -14.06
C GLY A 148 6.87 18.24 -12.87
N ASN A 149 6.30 17.37 -12.03
CA ASN A 149 6.95 16.80 -10.87
C ASN A 149 7.06 15.29 -11.04
N SER A 150 8.23 14.74 -10.73
CA SER A 150 8.42 13.30 -10.60
C SER A 150 9.13 13.00 -9.30
N PHE A 151 8.63 12.01 -8.56
CA PHE A 151 9.14 11.59 -7.27
C PHE A 151 9.21 10.08 -7.17
N TYR A 152 10.31 9.55 -6.65
CA TYR A 152 10.57 8.16 -6.33
C TYR A 152 10.89 8.03 -4.85
N GLY A 153 10.08 7.26 -4.10
CA GLY A 153 10.25 7.05 -2.67
C GLY A 153 10.27 5.55 -2.30
N PHE A 154 11.47 4.96 -2.15
CA PHE A 154 11.64 3.52 -2.07
C PHE A 154 12.21 3.07 -0.72
N TYR A 155 11.49 2.20 -0.02
CA TYR A 155 12.03 1.39 1.07
C TYR A 155 12.63 0.11 0.47
N LEU A 156 13.93 0.10 0.30
CA LEU A 156 14.66 -1.00 -0.34
C LEU A 156 15.27 -1.93 0.70
N PRO A 157 15.24 -3.27 0.49
CA PRO A 157 15.96 -4.20 1.35
C PRO A 157 17.44 -3.81 1.49
N ARG A 158 18.00 -3.90 2.71
CA ARG A 158 19.43 -3.59 2.93
C ARG A 158 20.39 -4.61 2.32
N ASP A 159 19.95 -5.85 2.15
CA ASP A 159 20.70 -6.86 1.41
C ASP A 159 20.67 -6.51 -0.08
N LEU A 160 21.82 -6.15 -0.65
CA LEU A 160 21.92 -5.66 -2.02
C LEU A 160 21.57 -6.70 -3.07
N ALA A 161 21.85 -7.98 -2.81
CA ALA A 161 21.52 -9.05 -3.75
C ALA A 161 19.99 -9.26 -3.78
N PHE A 162 19.36 -9.29 -2.62
CA PHE A 162 17.91 -9.39 -2.49
C PHE A 162 17.19 -8.14 -3.02
N GLN A 163 17.74 -6.95 -2.76
CA GLN A 163 17.24 -5.69 -3.33
C GLN A 163 17.23 -5.76 -4.86
N LYS A 164 18.36 -6.16 -5.47
CA LYS A 164 18.49 -6.26 -6.92
C LYS A 164 17.52 -7.30 -7.51
N GLU A 165 17.41 -8.46 -6.88
CA GLU A 165 16.47 -9.52 -7.26
C GLU A 165 15.02 -8.98 -7.28
N PHE A 166 14.61 -8.27 -6.23
CA PHE A 166 13.29 -7.67 -6.14
C PHE A 166 13.06 -6.61 -7.21
N MET A 167 13.98 -5.63 -7.31
CA MET A 167 13.84 -4.53 -8.25
C MET A 167 13.83 -4.99 -9.72
N GLN A 168 14.54 -6.09 -10.04
CA GLN A 168 14.51 -6.68 -11.39
C GLN A 168 13.18 -7.37 -11.75
N LYS A 169 12.26 -7.57 -10.79
CA LYS A 169 10.88 -7.95 -11.09
C LYS A 169 10.06 -6.76 -11.59
N ILE A 170 10.42 -5.55 -11.18
CA ILE A 170 9.77 -4.29 -11.56
C ILE A 170 10.41 -3.78 -12.86
N ASP A 171 11.73 -3.64 -12.86
CA ASP A 171 12.52 -3.17 -14.00
C ASP A 171 13.74 -4.09 -14.20
N ARG A 172 13.75 -4.84 -15.31
CA ARG A 172 14.81 -5.84 -15.63
C ARG A 172 16.19 -5.23 -15.72
N ASP A 173 16.28 -3.96 -16.10
CA ASP A 173 17.53 -3.24 -16.31
C ASP A 173 18.04 -2.55 -15.03
N TYR A 174 17.34 -2.74 -13.91
CA TYR A 174 17.76 -2.17 -12.63
C TYR A 174 19.14 -2.69 -12.21
N THR A 175 20.05 -1.75 -11.93
CA THR A 175 21.40 -2.02 -11.42
C THR A 175 21.55 -1.59 -9.96
N ASP A 176 21.22 -0.32 -9.69
CA ASP A 176 21.17 0.32 -8.39
C ASP A 176 20.23 1.55 -8.45
N PHE A 177 19.79 2.02 -7.28
CA PHE A 177 18.83 3.09 -7.19
C PHE A 177 19.32 4.42 -7.80
N ASP A 178 20.58 4.77 -7.57
CA ASP A 178 21.12 6.07 -7.97
C ASP A 178 21.23 6.20 -9.50
N ASN A 179 21.63 5.13 -10.19
CA ASN A 179 21.68 5.09 -11.65
C ASN A 179 20.29 5.01 -12.25
N TRP A 180 19.45 4.14 -11.71
CA TRP A 180 18.07 3.93 -12.16
C TRP A 180 17.25 5.21 -12.04
N SER A 181 17.22 5.85 -10.87
CA SER A 181 16.44 7.06 -10.64
C SER A 181 16.92 8.24 -11.48
N ARG A 182 18.25 8.40 -11.65
CA ARG A 182 18.81 9.42 -12.53
C ARG A 182 18.36 9.26 -13.98
N MET A 183 18.30 8.04 -14.48
CA MET A 183 17.83 7.74 -15.82
C MET A 183 16.35 8.06 -15.95
N ARG A 184 15.52 7.58 -15.05
CA ARG A 184 14.06 7.82 -15.06
C ARG A 184 13.71 9.30 -14.94
N LEU A 185 14.38 10.04 -14.06
CA LEU A 185 14.15 11.49 -13.91
C LEU A 185 14.56 12.27 -15.16
N LYS A 186 15.57 11.81 -15.89
CA LYS A 186 15.98 12.41 -17.17
C LYS A 186 14.97 12.11 -18.29
N GLU A 187 14.46 10.89 -18.35
CA GLU A 187 13.40 10.48 -19.27
C GLU A 187 12.14 11.32 -19.03
N PHE A 188 11.67 11.38 -17.78
CA PHE A 188 10.53 12.22 -17.39
C PHE A 188 10.70 13.69 -17.83
N GLU A 189 11.87 14.30 -17.58
CA GLU A 189 12.13 15.69 -17.97
C GLU A 189 12.01 15.88 -19.49
N ALA A 190 12.53 14.93 -20.29
CA ALA A 190 12.47 14.98 -21.74
C ALA A 190 11.04 14.79 -22.27
N GLU A 191 10.33 13.80 -21.73
CA GLU A 191 8.94 13.49 -22.09
C GLU A 191 8.00 14.64 -21.75
N TYR A 192 8.06 15.17 -20.53
CA TYR A 192 7.24 16.31 -20.11
C TYR A 192 7.44 17.53 -21.00
N LYS A 193 8.72 17.89 -21.32
CA LYS A 193 9.02 19.03 -22.21
C LYS A 193 8.44 18.84 -23.61
N ASN A 194 8.58 17.64 -24.17
CA ASN A 194 8.09 17.32 -25.50
C ASN A 194 6.55 17.36 -25.55
N GLU A 195 5.91 16.73 -24.57
CA GLU A 195 4.45 16.64 -24.50
C GLU A 195 3.82 18.02 -24.33
N VAL A 196 4.36 18.86 -23.42
CA VAL A 196 3.90 20.25 -23.27
C VAL A 196 4.03 21.02 -24.56
N GLN A 197 5.14 20.87 -25.30
CA GLN A 197 5.33 21.55 -26.58
C GLN A 197 4.32 21.11 -27.64
N GLU A 198 4.00 19.82 -27.71
CA GLU A 198 2.99 19.27 -28.63
C GLU A 198 1.59 19.76 -28.27
N VAL A 199 1.21 19.65 -26.98
CA VAL A 199 -0.11 20.10 -26.52
C VAL A 199 -0.30 21.61 -26.76
N MET A 200 0.68 22.44 -26.44
CA MET A 200 0.61 23.89 -26.68
C MET A 200 0.53 24.27 -28.15
N LYS A 201 1.10 23.44 -29.03
CA LYS A 201 0.99 23.65 -30.49
C LYS A 201 -0.41 23.30 -31.00
N ASP A 202 -1.00 22.20 -30.49
CA ASP A 202 -2.27 21.65 -31.00
C ASP A 202 -3.48 22.28 -30.30
N SER A 203 -3.32 22.77 -29.08
CA SER A 203 -4.39 23.35 -28.24
C SER A 203 -3.85 24.54 -27.43
N PRO A 204 -3.51 25.67 -28.08
CA PRO A 204 -2.89 26.83 -27.42
C PRO A 204 -3.82 27.53 -26.40
N GLU A 205 -5.12 27.26 -26.44
CA GLU A 205 -6.13 27.78 -25.53
C GLU A 205 -6.30 26.91 -24.24
N LEU A 206 -5.60 25.78 -24.14
CA LEU A 206 -5.71 24.93 -22.98
C LEU A 206 -5.23 25.67 -21.73
N PRO A 207 -6.00 25.60 -20.59
CA PRO A 207 -5.55 26.22 -19.36
C PRO A 207 -4.22 25.65 -18.88
N SER A 208 -3.29 26.52 -18.48
CA SER A 208 -1.96 26.14 -18.00
C SER A 208 -1.99 25.12 -16.85
N LEU A 209 -3.02 25.16 -15.99
CA LEU A 209 -3.24 24.19 -14.93
C LEU A 209 -3.34 22.74 -15.43
N ALA A 210 -3.87 22.53 -16.63
CA ALA A 210 -3.97 21.20 -17.24
C ALA A 210 -2.61 20.65 -17.69
N LEU A 211 -1.57 21.47 -17.69
CA LEU A 211 -0.20 21.12 -18.05
C LEU A 211 0.72 20.91 -16.83
N ASN A 212 0.17 21.01 -15.62
CA ASN A 212 0.89 20.58 -14.41
C ASN A 212 0.77 19.07 -14.26
N TYR A 213 1.90 18.38 -14.42
CA TYR A 213 1.95 16.92 -14.34
C TYR A 213 2.58 16.47 -13.04
N GLU A 214 2.12 15.33 -12.54
CA GLU A 214 2.65 14.71 -11.33
C GLU A 214 2.82 13.22 -11.53
N PHE A 215 3.99 12.69 -11.20
CA PHE A 215 4.33 11.28 -11.21
C PHE A 215 4.95 10.90 -9.88
N LEU A 216 4.31 9.98 -9.17
CA LEU A 216 4.83 9.42 -7.92
C LEU A 216 4.97 7.91 -8.09
N GLU A 217 6.11 7.40 -7.69
CA GLU A 217 6.36 5.97 -7.65
C GLU A 217 6.95 5.63 -6.28
N GLU A 218 6.30 4.72 -5.59
CA GLU A 218 6.68 4.35 -4.24
C GLU A 218 6.80 2.83 -4.11
N ILE A 219 7.82 2.39 -3.38
CA ILE A 219 8.02 0.98 -3.02
C ILE A 219 8.16 0.88 -1.52
N TYR A 220 7.32 0.06 -0.90
CA TYR A 220 7.35 -0.10 0.54
C TYR A 220 6.89 -1.49 0.98
N PRO A 221 7.38 -1.99 2.16
CA PRO A 221 6.88 -3.23 2.74
C PRO A 221 5.46 -3.04 3.30
N PHE A 222 4.51 -3.80 2.77
CA PHE A 222 3.14 -3.86 3.25
C PHE A 222 3.01 -4.80 4.46
N LEU A 223 3.68 -5.97 4.40
CA LEU A 223 3.69 -6.95 5.48
C LEU A 223 5.09 -7.57 5.58
N ASN A 224 5.68 -7.54 6.77
CA ASN A 224 7.00 -8.10 7.02
C ASN A 224 6.97 -9.00 8.23
N THR A 225 6.54 -10.25 8.02
CA THR A 225 6.41 -11.26 9.07
C THR A 225 7.61 -12.21 9.09
N GLU A 226 7.58 -13.20 9.98
CA GLU A 226 8.58 -14.29 9.99
C GLU A 226 8.53 -15.11 8.70
N ASN A 227 7.32 -15.34 8.14
CA ASN A 227 7.11 -16.23 7.01
C ASN A 227 7.10 -15.50 5.68
N TYR A 228 6.52 -14.31 5.64
CA TYR A 228 6.28 -13.57 4.41
C TYR A 228 6.84 -12.15 4.46
N LEU A 229 7.31 -11.71 3.32
CA LEU A 229 7.49 -10.29 3.01
C LEU A 229 6.57 -9.96 1.85
N VAL A 230 5.68 -8.99 2.05
CA VAL A 230 4.85 -8.42 0.98
C VAL A 230 5.33 -7.01 0.72
N MET A 231 5.74 -6.74 -0.52
CA MET A 231 6.12 -5.40 -0.99
C MET A 231 5.01 -4.85 -1.86
N ILE A 232 4.77 -3.55 -1.75
CA ILE A 232 3.92 -2.82 -2.70
C ILE A 232 4.81 -1.96 -3.59
N HIS A 233 4.51 -1.97 -4.88
CA HIS A 233 4.90 -0.99 -5.86
C HIS A 233 3.65 -0.19 -6.20
N SER A 234 3.63 1.07 -5.81
CA SER A 234 2.54 2.01 -6.01
C SER A 234 2.96 3.09 -6.99
N GLU A 235 2.12 3.35 -7.97
CA GLU A 235 2.32 4.36 -8.99
C GLU A 235 1.11 5.30 -9.00
N TYR A 236 1.37 6.59 -9.09
CA TYR A 236 0.36 7.61 -9.30
C TYR A 236 0.81 8.54 -10.42
N GLN A 237 -0.11 8.89 -11.30
CA GLN A 237 0.14 9.89 -12.32
C GLN A 237 -1.05 10.82 -12.50
N TYR A 238 -0.74 12.10 -12.70
CA TYR A 238 -1.66 13.12 -13.15
C TYR A 238 -1.05 13.83 -14.35
N THR A 239 -1.73 13.78 -15.48
CA THR A 239 -1.31 14.41 -16.74
C THR A 239 -2.40 15.34 -17.30
N GLY A 240 -3.10 16.02 -16.40
CA GLY A 240 -4.26 16.83 -16.72
C GLY A 240 -5.59 16.07 -16.58
N GLY A 241 -6.70 16.81 -16.68
CA GLY A 241 -8.04 16.25 -16.54
C GLY A 241 -8.63 16.39 -15.15
N ALA A 242 -9.67 15.58 -14.84
CA ALA A 242 -10.46 15.72 -13.62
C ALA A 242 -9.76 15.14 -12.38
N HIS A 243 -8.96 14.09 -12.55
CA HIS A 243 -8.22 13.42 -11.47
C HIS A 243 -7.05 12.62 -12.05
N GLY A 244 -6.11 12.25 -11.18
CA GLY A 244 -5.04 11.31 -11.51
C GLY A 244 -5.50 9.87 -11.56
N THR A 245 -4.58 8.98 -11.89
CA THR A 245 -4.79 7.52 -11.84
C THR A 245 -3.69 6.89 -11.00
N SER A 246 -4.01 5.75 -10.37
CA SER A 246 -3.07 4.99 -9.55
C SER A 246 -3.09 3.52 -9.91
N ALA A 247 -1.98 2.85 -9.69
CA ALA A 247 -1.86 1.40 -9.75
C ALA A 247 -1.07 0.89 -8.54
N GLU A 248 -1.43 -0.29 -8.04
CA GLU A 248 -0.69 -0.96 -6.96
C GLU A 248 -0.45 -2.42 -7.33
N THR A 249 0.81 -2.84 -7.23
CA THR A 249 1.21 -4.23 -7.46
C THR A 249 1.83 -4.79 -6.19
N PHE A 250 1.29 -5.91 -5.73
CA PHE A 250 1.75 -6.62 -4.55
C PHE A 250 2.68 -7.76 -4.94
N TYR A 251 3.85 -7.80 -4.32
CA TYR A 251 4.85 -8.85 -4.51
C TYR A 251 5.01 -9.63 -3.21
N THR A 252 4.66 -10.90 -3.21
CA THR A 252 4.76 -11.77 -2.03
C THR A 252 5.98 -12.67 -2.10
N TYR A 253 6.87 -12.56 -1.10
CA TYR A 253 8.05 -13.40 -0.93
C TYR A 253 7.85 -14.37 0.23
N ASP A 254 7.94 -15.68 -0.03
CA ASP A 254 7.97 -16.70 1.02
C ASP A 254 9.41 -16.86 1.53
N LYS A 255 9.67 -16.38 2.74
CA LYS A 255 10.99 -16.42 3.38
C LYS A 255 11.49 -17.84 3.66
N ARG A 256 10.56 -18.78 3.88
CA ARG A 256 10.86 -20.21 4.14
C ARG A 256 11.37 -20.91 2.88
N GLN A 257 10.74 -20.59 1.74
CA GLN A 257 11.10 -21.13 0.43
C GLN A 257 12.16 -20.28 -0.30
N LYS A 258 12.42 -19.06 0.19
CA LYS A 258 13.28 -18.06 -0.43
C LYS A 258 12.88 -17.79 -1.88
N LYS A 259 11.58 -17.53 -2.09
CA LYS A 259 11.00 -17.40 -3.42
C LYS A 259 9.93 -16.30 -3.45
N TRP A 260 9.96 -15.48 -4.49
CA TRP A 260 8.83 -14.64 -4.89
C TRP A 260 7.75 -15.54 -5.47
N LEU A 261 6.54 -15.44 -4.94
CA LEU A 261 5.42 -16.28 -5.32
C LEU A 261 4.61 -15.64 -6.44
N GLU A 262 4.22 -16.48 -7.40
CA GLU A 262 3.15 -16.20 -8.33
C GLU A 262 1.88 -16.93 -7.84
N ILE A 263 0.70 -16.53 -8.31
CA ILE A 263 -0.56 -17.14 -7.84
C ILE A 263 -0.60 -18.66 -8.13
N GLU A 264 0.07 -19.13 -9.18
CA GLU A 264 0.21 -20.53 -9.57
C GLU A 264 1.04 -21.35 -8.57
N ASP A 265 1.82 -20.72 -7.73
CA ASP A 265 2.54 -21.39 -6.62
C ASP A 265 1.59 -21.69 -5.44
N VAL A 266 0.49 -20.97 -5.36
CA VAL A 266 -0.48 -21.01 -4.26
C VAL A 266 -1.75 -21.74 -4.65
N LEU A 267 -2.30 -21.44 -5.82
CA LEU A 267 -3.54 -22.01 -6.34
C LEU A 267 -3.30 -22.92 -7.55
N ASN A 268 -4.16 -23.91 -7.71
CA ASN A 268 -4.24 -24.68 -8.93
C ASN A 268 -5.09 -23.92 -9.97
N THR A 269 -4.46 -23.01 -10.70
CA THR A 269 -5.13 -22.13 -11.67
C THR A 269 -5.77 -22.85 -12.84
N ASN A 270 -5.48 -24.15 -13.05
CA ASN A 270 -6.25 -25.00 -13.97
C ASN A 270 -7.71 -25.20 -13.51
N GLN A 271 -8.05 -24.85 -12.28
CA GLN A 271 -9.38 -24.85 -11.70
C GLN A 271 -9.97 -23.43 -11.58
N ALA A 272 -9.65 -22.54 -12.51
CA ALA A 272 -10.07 -21.13 -12.48
C ALA A 272 -11.55 -20.93 -12.19
N ASP A 273 -12.42 -21.68 -12.87
CA ASP A 273 -13.88 -21.62 -12.67
C ASP A 273 -14.28 -21.96 -11.21
N GLU A 274 -13.60 -22.92 -10.60
CA GLU A 274 -13.90 -23.30 -9.21
C GLU A 274 -13.38 -22.26 -8.23
N ILE A 275 -12.20 -21.69 -8.49
CA ILE A 275 -11.66 -20.58 -7.71
C ILE A 275 -12.64 -19.39 -7.77
N ASN A 276 -13.08 -18.99 -8.96
CA ASN A 276 -14.00 -17.88 -9.16
C ASN A 276 -15.36 -18.11 -8.47
N LYS A 277 -15.91 -19.34 -8.51
CA LYS A 277 -17.11 -19.69 -7.75
C LYS A 277 -16.94 -19.56 -6.24
N ILE A 278 -15.75 -19.88 -5.71
CA ILE A 278 -15.45 -19.71 -4.29
C ILE A 278 -15.42 -18.21 -3.94
N LEU A 279 -14.75 -17.42 -4.76
CA LEU A 279 -14.71 -15.97 -4.59
C LEU A 279 -16.10 -15.36 -4.65
N ASP A 280 -16.88 -15.67 -5.68
CA ASP A 280 -18.25 -15.17 -5.89
C ASP A 280 -19.14 -15.50 -4.69
N ARG A 281 -19.15 -16.74 -4.23
CA ARG A 281 -19.92 -17.17 -3.05
C ARG A 281 -19.53 -16.37 -1.80
N ASN A 282 -18.24 -16.17 -1.53
CA ASN A 282 -17.76 -15.43 -0.37
C ASN A 282 -18.09 -13.94 -0.48
N LEU A 283 -17.97 -13.36 -1.68
CA LEU A 283 -18.29 -11.97 -1.95
C LEU A 283 -19.80 -11.70 -1.77
N ARG A 284 -20.66 -12.53 -2.36
CA ARG A 284 -22.11 -12.42 -2.20
C ARG A 284 -22.54 -12.50 -0.74
N LYS A 285 -21.92 -13.40 0.02
CA LYS A 285 -22.16 -13.52 1.46
C LYS A 285 -21.74 -12.27 2.22
N LYS A 286 -20.59 -11.66 1.85
CA LYS A 286 -20.07 -10.46 2.51
C LYS A 286 -20.91 -9.22 2.25
N TYR A 287 -21.47 -9.11 1.05
CA TYR A 287 -22.21 -7.92 0.60
C TYR A 287 -23.72 -8.12 0.47
N ASP A 288 -24.27 -9.24 0.98
CA ASP A 288 -25.69 -9.59 0.91
C ASP A 288 -26.29 -9.58 -0.50
N ILE A 289 -25.50 -10.04 -1.49
CA ILE A 289 -25.95 -10.09 -2.89
C ILE A 289 -26.68 -11.42 -3.16
N PRO A 290 -27.91 -11.40 -3.69
CA PRO A 290 -28.65 -12.63 -4.02
C PRO A 290 -27.92 -13.49 -5.05
N ASN A 291 -28.11 -14.81 -4.98
CA ASN A 291 -27.63 -15.71 -6.01
C ASN A 291 -28.43 -15.53 -7.32
N GLY A 292 -27.77 -15.74 -8.46
CA GLY A 292 -28.40 -15.75 -9.76
C GLY A 292 -28.63 -14.37 -10.40
N VAL A 293 -28.16 -13.29 -9.76
CA VAL A 293 -28.10 -11.93 -10.33
C VAL A 293 -26.64 -11.53 -10.54
N LYS A 294 -26.35 -10.63 -11.47
CA LYS A 294 -25.02 -10.06 -11.64
C LYS A 294 -24.64 -9.21 -10.43
N LEU A 295 -23.34 -9.02 -10.15
CA LEU A 295 -22.87 -8.23 -8.99
C LEU A 295 -23.29 -6.77 -9.10
N ASN A 296 -23.40 -6.23 -10.30
CA ASN A 296 -23.78 -4.85 -10.58
C ASN A 296 -25.30 -4.61 -10.76
N GLU A 297 -26.13 -5.63 -10.64
CA GLU A 297 -27.60 -5.50 -10.82
C GLU A 297 -28.35 -4.97 -9.58
N PRO A 298 -27.97 -5.30 -8.31
CA PRO A 298 -28.71 -4.78 -7.15
C PRO A 298 -28.66 -3.25 -7.07
N GLU A 299 -29.78 -2.62 -6.76
CA GLU A 299 -29.95 -1.15 -6.78
C GLU A 299 -28.96 -0.40 -5.90
N ASN A 300 -28.49 -1.02 -4.81
CA ASN A 300 -27.53 -0.43 -3.86
C ASN A 300 -26.16 -1.11 -3.90
N THR A 301 -25.78 -1.70 -5.03
CA THR A 301 -24.47 -2.33 -5.16
C THR A 301 -23.36 -1.28 -5.32
N ILE A 302 -22.17 -1.62 -4.82
CA ILE A 302 -20.97 -0.84 -5.07
C ILE A 302 -20.18 -1.35 -6.29
N PHE A 303 -20.62 -2.46 -6.90
CA PHE A 303 -19.87 -3.12 -7.97
C PHE A 303 -20.20 -2.56 -9.35
N LEU A 304 -19.14 -2.34 -10.15
CA LEU A 304 -19.23 -2.12 -11.61
C LEU A 304 -19.13 -3.45 -12.36
N ALA A 305 -18.34 -4.39 -11.84
CA ALA A 305 -18.17 -5.70 -12.43
C ALA A 305 -19.43 -6.56 -12.32
N GLU A 306 -19.71 -7.36 -13.35
CA GLU A 306 -20.82 -8.31 -13.35
C GLU A 306 -20.52 -9.55 -12.49
N GLU A 307 -19.25 -9.94 -12.43
CA GLU A 307 -18.74 -11.12 -11.73
C GLU A 307 -17.34 -10.85 -11.16
N ILE A 308 -16.86 -11.70 -10.27
CA ILE A 308 -15.50 -11.64 -9.74
C ILE A 308 -14.66 -12.80 -10.27
N SER A 309 -13.43 -12.51 -10.69
CA SER A 309 -12.39 -13.50 -11.00
C SER A 309 -11.21 -13.31 -10.06
N PHE A 310 -10.44 -14.38 -9.80
CA PHE A 310 -9.24 -14.26 -9.00
C PHE A 310 -8.21 -13.35 -9.69
N SER A 311 -7.53 -12.55 -8.91
CA SER A 311 -6.47 -11.65 -9.38
C SER A 311 -5.09 -12.31 -9.23
N HIS A 312 -4.17 -12.00 -10.15
CA HIS A 312 -2.75 -12.31 -9.99
C HIS A 312 -2.05 -11.34 -9.04
N ASN A 313 -2.71 -10.24 -8.68
CA ASN A 313 -2.25 -9.29 -7.69
C ASN A 313 -2.79 -9.73 -6.32
N PHE A 314 -1.91 -10.25 -5.46
CA PHE A 314 -2.31 -10.90 -4.21
C PHE A 314 -1.26 -10.77 -3.11
N SER A 315 -1.72 -10.95 -1.87
CA SER A 315 -0.85 -11.18 -0.71
C SER A 315 -1.30 -12.39 0.10
N LEU A 316 -0.38 -12.91 0.91
CA LEU A 316 -0.62 -14.04 1.79
C LEU A 316 -0.54 -13.65 3.26
N SER A 317 -1.38 -14.28 4.05
CA SER A 317 -1.35 -14.29 5.51
C SER A 317 -1.36 -15.72 6.03
N LYS A 318 -1.29 -15.94 7.33
CA LYS A 318 -1.50 -17.30 7.92
C LYS A 318 -2.92 -17.81 7.76
N LYS A 319 -3.87 -16.97 7.35
CA LYS A 319 -5.29 -17.32 7.33
C LYS A 319 -5.90 -17.43 5.95
N GLY A 320 -5.28 -16.83 4.95
CA GLY A 320 -5.84 -16.81 3.61
C GLY A 320 -5.06 -15.96 2.63
N ILE A 321 -5.71 -15.70 1.51
CA ILE A 321 -5.24 -14.91 0.40
C ILE A 321 -6.07 -13.63 0.36
N THR A 322 -5.41 -12.49 0.21
CA THR A 322 -6.06 -11.24 -0.18
C THR A 322 -5.77 -10.99 -1.66
N PHE A 323 -6.82 -10.86 -2.46
CA PHE A 323 -6.75 -10.47 -3.86
C PHE A 323 -6.97 -8.97 -3.98
N TYR A 324 -6.20 -8.30 -4.83
CA TYR A 324 -6.26 -6.87 -5.08
C TYR A 324 -6.70 -6.59 -6.52
N TYR A 325 -7.57 -5.60 -6.67
CA TYR A 325 -8.14 -5.19 -7.95
C TYR A 325 -7.91 -3.69 -8.13
N GLY A 326 -7.58 -3.30 -9.35
CA GLY A 326 -7.28 -1.92 -9.71
C GLY A 326 -8.49 -0.98 -9.66
N LEU A 327 -8.21 0.30 -9.85
CA LEU A 327 -9.26 1.32 -9.98
C LEU A 327 -10.20 0.97 -11.14
N TYR A 328 -11.51 1.11 -10.93
CA TYR A 328 -12.57 0.77 -11.88
C TYR A 328 -12.69 -0.72 -12.25
N GLU A 329 -11.85 -1.60 -11.72
CA GLU A 329 -11.93 -3.03 -12.05
C GLU A 329 -13.15 -3.69 -11.39
N MET A 330 -13.37 -3.45 -10.12
CA MET A 330 -14.52 -3.99 -9.38
C MET A 330 -15.51 -2.92 -8.96
N THR A 331 -15.04 -1.72 -8.62
CA THR A 331 -15.82 -0.64 -8.02
C THR A 331 -15.50 0.71 -8.67
N PRO A 332 -16.41 1.73 -8.60
CA PRO A 332 -16.10 3.10 -9.03
C PRO A 332 -14.86 3.70 -8.34
N TYR A 333 -14.20 4.64 -9.01
CA TYR A 333 -12.99 5.34 -8.56
C TYR A 333 -13.08 5.85 -7.10
N VAL A 334 -14.24 6.32 -6.68
CA VAL A 334 -14.47 6.86 -5.34
C VAL A 334 -14.24 5.85 -4.22
N TYR A 335 -14.31 4.55 -4.51
CA TYR A 335 -14.02 3.47 -3.55
C TYR A 335 -12.54 3.06 -3.54
N GLY A 336 -11.71 3.61 -4.43
CA GLY A 336 -10.29 3.26 -4.53
C GLY A 336 -10.05 1.84 -5.04
N PHE A 337 -8.95 1.24 -4.60
CA PHE A 337 -8.64 -0.17 -4.89
C PHE A 337 -9.58 -1.09 -4.12
N PHE A 338 -9.97 -2.18 -4.78
CA PHE A 338 -10.81 -3.19 -4.13
C PHE A 338 -9.96 -4.36 -3.68
N GLU A 339 -10.05 -4.70 -2.39
CA GLU A 339 -9.37 -5.86 -1.81
C GLU A 339 -10.37 -6.90 -1.29
N PHE A 340 -10.04 -8.16 -1.52
CA PHE A 340 -10.91 -9.25 -1.13
C PHE A 340 -10.15 -10.40 -0.48
N PHE A 341 -10.34 -10.56 0.83
CA PHE A 341 -9.75 -11.66 1.60
C PHE A 341 -10.59 -12.92 1.51
N VAL A 342 -9.93 -14.07 1.22
CA VAL A 342 -10.55 -15.40 1.19
C VAL A 342 -9.74 -16.35 2.09
N PRO A 343 -10.39 -16.99 3.09
CA PRO A 343 -9.71 -17.93 3.99
C PRO A 343 -9.21 -19.17 3.25
N TYR A 344 -8.06 -19.73 3.67
CA TYR A 344 -7.57 -21.02 3.14
C TYR A 344 -8.57 -22.18 3.35
N GLU A 345 -9.40 -22.11 4.40
CA GLU A 345 -10.47 -23.09 4.66
C GLU A 345 -11.42 -23.21 3.46
N ASP A 346 -11.78 -22.10 2.84
CA ASP A 346 -12.64 -22.07 1.68
C ASP A 346 -11.92 -22.49 0.39
N LEU A 347 -10.62 -22.25 0.32
CA LEU A 347 -9.76 -22.52 -0.85
C LEU A 347 -9.12 -23.92 -0.84
N LYS A 348 -9.26 -24.70 0.22
CA LYS A 348 -8.52 -25.95 0.43
C LYS A 348 -8.52 -26.94 -0.75
N HIS A 349 -9.60 -26.97 -1.53
CA HIS A 349 -9.73 -27.87 -2.67
C HIS A 349 -9.05 -27.37 -3.95
N VAL A 350 -8.72 -26.09 -3.99
CA VAL A 350 -8.07 -25.43 -5.12
C VAL A 350 -6.65 -24.97 -4.81
N LEU A 351 -6.16 -25.21 -3.59
CA LEU A 351 -4.76 -24.94 -3.25
C LEU A 351 -3.83 -25.84 -4.06
N LYS A 352 -2.68 -25.30 -4.44
CA LYS A 352 -1.60 -26.04 -5.09
C LYS A 352 -1.15 -27.22 -4.21
N LYS A 353 -1.02 -28.40 -4.79
CA LYS A 353 -0.53 -29.58 -4.07
C LYS A 353 0.85 -29.31 -3.48
N GLY A 354 0.96 -29.41 -2.16
CA GLY A 354 2.20 -29.15 -1.42
C GLY A 354 2.41 -27.71 -0.97
N PHE A 355 1.51 -26.79 -1.30
CA PHE A 355 1.52 -25.47 -0.71
C PHE A 355 1.30 -25.57 0.80
N LYS A 356 2.12 -24.83 1.57
CA LYS A 356 2.08 -24.80 3.05
C LYS A 356 1.90 -23.34 3.50
N TYR A 357 0.88 -23.10 4.28
CA TYR A 357 0.51 -21.79 4.85
C TYR A 357 0.62 -21.75 6.37
#